data_3e5e960d7b3d1752b6129bfaf43831f3
#
_entry.id   3e5e960d7b3d1752b6129bfaf43831f3
#
_cell.length_a   1.000
_cell.length_b   1.000
_cell.length_c   1.000
_cell.angle_alpha   90.00
_cell.angle_beta   90.00
_cell.angle_gamma   90.00
#
_symmetry.space_group_name_H-M   'P 1'
#
loop_
_entity.id
_entity.type
_entity.pdbx_description
1 polymer ?
#
loop_
_entity_poly.entity_id
_entity_poly.type
_entity_poly.pdbx_seq_one_letter_code
_entity_poly.pdbx_strand_id
1 'polypeptide(L)'
;MKFNEVLNKYLEELDCTARKLSIESGLTGSVICRYRSGERTPIKNSEQYEKLTTALFNIAKEKGKSKFTLDKIVNDFNSTFQNDDFDYTNFSNNLNTLITSLNINTHEMSKYIVFDASHISRIRYGKARPSNPIEFSNKICTYIFNRYKSPDDINNLSAITGCKKSDLANNKFYNTLFAWLTSETTPVKSQVADFLYNLDSFNLDDYIKVIKFDKLKVPNIPFYKAKTRHYYGLEEMKNGELNFFKATVLSKSKEDIFMCSDMPMEDMAEDTEFGKKWMFGIAMCLKKGHHLNIIHNVDRPFNEMMLGLESWIPIYMTGQISPYYLKDSKNSIYGHLDYVSGTVALTGECIKVYHDKGMYYLTTNKNEIRYYKEKSDLLLKKAKPLMEIYKENNIREYKLFLKKDENIICDRTRYLSALPLFTITDELLIKILKRNKLEKSDIDKIIKYKNEELKYMNNIFKKNKVNDYIYVIKE
;
A
#
# COMPACT_ATOMS: atom_id res chain seq x y z
N MET A 1 25.87 28.62 -7.62
CA MET A 1 26.05 28.28 -9.07
C MET A 1 25.31 27.00 -9.36
N LYS A 2 24.69 26.88 -10.54
CA LYS A 2 24.03 25.65 -10.98
C LYS A 2 25.06 24.63 -11.45
N PHE A 3 24.72 23.35 -11.48
CA PHE A 3 25.61 22.27 -11.90
C PHE A 3 26.21 22.50 -13.30
N ASN A 4 25.38 22.89 -14.27
CA ASN A 4 25.81 23.17 -15.63
C ASN A 4 26.80 24.36 -15.71
N GLU A 5 26.63 25.36 -14.88
CA GLU A 5 27.51 26.52 -14.80
C GLU A 5 28.91 26.10 -14.29
N VAL A 6 28.94 25.29 -13.22
CA VAL A 6 30.19 24.72 -12.70
C VAL A 6 30.86 23.82 -13.73
N LEU A 7 30.11 22.95 -14.41
CA LEU A 7 30.66 22.08 -15.44
C LEU A 7 31.25 22.87 -16.61
N ASN A 8 30.54 23.87 -17.12
CA ASN A 8 31.02 24.68 -18.23
C ASN A 8 32.28 25.48 -17.81
N LYS A 9 32.31 26.03 -16.59
CA LYS A 9 33.48 26.70 -16.04
C LYS A 9 34.70 25.77 -15.99
N TYR A 10 34.55 24.53 -15.53
CA TYR A 10 35.64 23.53 -15.53
C TYR A 10 36.11 23.21 -16.94
N LEU A 11 35.21 23.08 -17.91
CA LEU A 11 35.58 22.84 -19.32
C LEU A 11 36.38 24.00 -19.90
N GLU A 12 35.99 25.23 -19.63
CA GLU A 12 36.72 26.43 -20.05
C GLU A 12 38.09 26.53 -19.37
N GLU A 13 38.15 26.42 -18.05
CA GLU A 13 39.40 26.52 -17.30
C GLU A 13 40.39 25.38 -17.62
N LEU A 14 39.86 24.21 -17.97
CA LEU A 14 40.67 23.07 -18.42
C LEU A 14 40.90 23.07 -19.92
N ASP A 15 40.41 24.04 -20.68
CA ASP A 15 40.43 24.04 -22.15
C ASP A 15 40.06 22.66 -22.71
N CYS A 16 38.93 22.12 -22.23
CA CYS A 16 38.49 20.77 -22.50
C CYS A 16 37.19 20.75 -23.30
N THR A 17 37.21 20.02 -24.42
CA THR A 17 35.99 19.85 -25.23
C THR A 17 35.06 18.81 -24.62
N ALA A 18 33.76 18.93 -24.87
CA ALA A 18 32.75 17.94 -24.47
C ALA A 18 33.07 16.53 -25.01
N ARG A 19 33.71 16.44 -26.18
CA ARG A 19 34.15 15.18 -26.78
C ARG A 19 35.27 14.52 -25.98
N LYS A 20 36.28 15.30 -25.54
CA LYS A 20 37.38 14.80 -24.71
C LYS A 20 36.84 14.32 -23.36
N LEU A 21 35.95 15.11 -22.72
CA LEU A 21 35.31 14.70 -21.46
C LEU A 21 34.45 13.43 -21.63
N SER A 22 33.76 13.27 -22.74
CA SER A 22 32.96 12.07 -23.05
C SER A 22 33.86 10.82 -23.13
N ILE A 23 34.99 10.93 -23.81
CA ILE A 23 35.96 9.82 -23.95
C ILE A 23 36.55 9.44 -22.58
N GLU A 24 37.01 10.42 -21.82
CA GLU A 24 37.68 10.20 -20.55
C GLU A 24 36.74 9.69 -19.45
N SER A 25 35.49 10.14 -19.46
CA SER A 25 34.48 9.71 -18.48
C SER A 25 33.77 8.42 -18.84
N GLY A 26 33.86 7.96 -20.12
CA GLY A 26 33.06 6.87 -20.64
C GLY A 26 31.56 7.18 -20.73
N LEU A 27 31.16 8.44 -20.55
CA LEU A 27 29.80 8.91 -20.73
C LEU A 27 29.56 9.29 -22.18
N THR A 28 28.37 9.02 -22.71
CA THR A 28 28.06 9.37 -24.10
C THR A 28 28.06 10.89 -24.32
N GLY A 29 28.48 11.34 -25.53
CA GLY A 29 28.48 12.76 -25.86
C GLY A 29 27.11 13.45 -25.66
N SER A 30 26.01 12.75 -25.89
CA SER A 30 24.67 13.27 -25.64
C SER A 30 24.39 13.51 -24.14
N VAL A 31 24.94 12.68 -23.25
CA VAL A 31 24.83 12.87 -21.80
C VAL A 31 25.62 14.09 -21.37
N ILE A 32 26.86 14.25 -21.86
CA ILE A 32 27.69 15.42 -21.55
C ILE A 32 27.03 16.72 -22.08
N CYS A 33 26.48 16.70 -23.28
CA CYS A 33 25.74 17.87 -23.82
C CYS A 33 24.54 18.26 -22.94
N ARG A 34 23.76 17.29 -22.48
CA ARG A 34 22.62 17.54 -21.58
C ARG A 34 23.05 18.05 -20.20
N TYR A 35 24.19 17.59 -19.67
CA TYR A 35 24.76 18.14 -18.44
C TYR A 35 25.22 19.60 -18.62
N ARG A 36 25.79 19.94 -19.76
CA ARG A 36 26.24 21.29 -20.08
C ARG A 36 25.09 22.26 -20.33
N SER A 37 24.02 21.81 -20.99
CA SER A 37 22.83 22.62 -21.24
C SER A 37 21.98 22.83 -19.97
N GLY A 38 22.22 22.05 -18.92
CA GLY A 38 21.36 22.03 -17.73
C GLY A 38 20.05 21.27 -17.90
N GLU A 39 19.84 20.62 -19.05
CA GLU A 39 18.68 19.77 -19.31
C GLU A 39 18.66 18.54 -18.39
N ARG A 40 19.84 18.12 -17.93
CA ARG A 40 20.02 17.00 -17.01
C ARG A 40 21.13 17.29 -15.99
N THR A 41 20.96 16.79 -14.76
CA THR A 41 21.99 16.79 -13.71
C THR A 41 22.20 15.35 -13.25
N PRO A 42 23.45 14.88 -13.03
CA PRO A 42 23.69 13.57 -12.47
C PRO A 42 23.17 13.51 -11.01
N ILE A 43 22.84 12.32 -10.55
CA ILE A 43 22.50 12.11 -9.14
C ILE A 43 23.79 12.21 -8.33
N LYS A 44 23.79 12.95 -7.22
CA LYS A 44 24.94 13.08 -6.31
C LYS A 44 25.42 11.69 -5.88
N ASN A 45 26.73 11.47 -5.91
CA ASN A 45 27.38 10.20 -5.58
C ASN A 45 26.92 8.99 -6.44
N SER A 46 26.37 9.23 -7.62
CA SER A 46 26.08 8.16 -8.59
C SER A 46 27.32 7.80 -9.39
N GLU A 47 27.32 6.60 -9.98
CA GLU A 47 28.40 6.15 -10.88
C GLU A 47 28.71 7.17 -11.99
N GLN A 48 27.68 7.83 -12.54
CA GLN A 48 27.84 8.87 -13.56
C GLN A 48 28.50 10.14 -13.01
N TYR A 49 28.17 10.51 -11.76
CA TYR A 49 28.78 11.63 -11.06
C TYR A 49 30.25 11.36 -10.79
N GLU A 50 30.59 10.18 -10.28
CA GLU A 50 31.98 9.76 -10.01
C GLU A 50 32.81 9.70 -11.29
N LYS A 51 32.28 9.12 -12.37
CA LYS A 51 32.94 9.10 -13.68
C LYS A 51 33.23 10.50 -14.19
N LEU A 52 32.29 11.43 -14.04
CA LEU A 52 32.46 12.82 -14.50
C LEU A 52 33.53 13.56 -13.69
N THR A 53 33.48 13.49 -12.36
CA THR A 53 34.44 14.19 -11.49
C THR A 53 35.84 13.62 -11.60
N THR A 54 35.98 12.31 -11.71
CA THR A 54 37.25 11.62 -11.93
C THR A 54 37.84 11.98 -13.30
N ALA A 55 37.05 12.04 -14.35
CA ALA A 55 37.51 12.43 -15.66
C ALA A 55 38.03 13.88 -15.71
N LEU A 56 37.32 14.80 -15.06
CA LEU A 56 37.80 16.19 -14.93
C LEU A 56 39.12 16.28 -14.19
N PHE A 57 39.29 15.51 -13.12
CA PHE A 57 40.55 15.41 -12.39
C PHE A 57 41.70 14.84 -13.25
N ASN A 58 41.46 13.77 -13.99
CA ASN A 58 42.42 13.18 -14.88
C ASN A 58 42.88 14.16 -15.97
N ILE A 59 41.92 14.88 -16.57
CA ILE A 59 42.23 15.90 -17.58
C ILE A 59 43.03 17.05 -16.97
N ALA A 60 42.70 17.48 -15.73
CA ALA A 60 43.47 18.50 -15.03
C ALA A 60 44.91 18.07 -14.77
N LYS A 61 45.10 16.81 -14.35
CA LYS A 61 46.41 16.20 -14.13
C LYS A 61 47.23 16.10 -15.43
N GLU A 62 46.62 15.63 -16.52
CA GLU A 62 47.26 15.57 -17.84
C GLU A 62 47.75 16.94 -18.33
N LYS A 63 46.98 17.99 -18.03
CA LYS A 63 47.33 19.37 -18.41
C LYS A 63 48.20 20.11 -17.39
N GLY A 64 48.70 19.42 -16.35
CA GLY A 64 49.57 20.01 -15.36
C GLY A 64 48.94 21.08 -14.46
N LYS A 65 47.60 21.10 -14.38
CA LYS A 65 46.83 22.09 -13.62
C LYS A 65 46.59 21.63 -12.17
N SER A 66 47.65 21.67 -11.37
CA SER A 66 47.67 21.20 -9.97
C SER A 66 46.67 21.86 -9.02
N LYS A 67 46.11 23.01 -9.37
CA LYS A 67 45.07 23.70 -8.59
C LYS A 67 43.73 22.93 -8.53
N PHE A 68 43.50 21.96 -9.41
CA PHE A 68 42.27 21.15 -9.50
C PHE A 68 42.52 19.77 -8.89
N THR A 69 42.44 19.67 -7.59
CA THR A 69 42.44 18.37 -6.89
C THR A 69 41.06 17.72 -7.00
N LEU A 70 41.01 16.38 -6.86
CA LEU A 70 39.71 15.65 -6.90
C LEU A 70 38.75 16.17 -5.83
N ASP A 71 39.26 16.41 -4.58
CA ASP A 71 38.46 16.96 -3.49
C ASP A 71 37.86 18.32 -3.82
N LYS A 72 38.63 19.19 -4.46
CA LYS A 72 38.14 20.51 -4.88
C LYS A 72 37.05 20.38 -5.92
N ILE A 73 37.23 19.53 -6.95
CA ILE A 73 36.26 19.29 -7.98
C ILE A 73 34.97 18.74 -7.35
N VAL A 74 35.09 17.73 -6.51
CA VAL A 74 33.95 17.12 -5.81
C VAL A 74 33.22 18.15 -4.92
N ASN A 75 33.98 18.97 -4.16
CA ASN A 75 33.36 20.00 -3.32
C ASN A 75 32.66 21.09 -4.12
N ASP A 76 33.27 21.56 -5.23
CA ASP A 76 32.64 22.56 -6.09
C ASP A 76 31.33 22.04 -6.70
N PHE A 77 31.30 20.78 -7.15
CA PHE A 77 30.06 20.17 -7.61
C PHE A 77 29.07 19.88 -6.47
N ASN A 78 29.55 19.44 -5.31
CA ASN A 78 28.69 19.22 -4.15
C ASN A 78 28.02 20.52 -3.68
N SER A 79 28.69 21.68 -3.80
CA SER A 79 28.10 22.97 -3.49
C SER A 79 26.90 23.30 -4.37
N THR A 80 26.82 22.72 -5.57
CA THR A 80 25.67 22.91 -6.46
C THR A 80 24.41 22.15 -6.02
N PHE A 81 24.58 21.14 -5.15
CA PHE A 81 23.50 20.36 -4.56
C PHE A 81 23.12 20.82 -3.14
N GLN A 82 23.81 21.81 -2.57
CA GLN A 82 23.60 22.29 -1.19
C GLN A 82 22.33 23.12 -0.98
N ASN A 83 21.60 23.48 -2.03
CA ASN A 83 20.32 24.20 -1.95
C ASN A 83 19.12 23.31 -2.33
N ASP A 84 19.27 21.99 -2.35
CA ASP A 84 18.19 21.07 -2.68
C ASP A 84 17.50 20.59 -1.39
N ASP A 85 16.67 21.46 -0.79
CA ASP A 85 15.64 21.06 0.18
C ASP A 85 14.55 20.18 -0.46
N PHE A 86 14.71 19.81 -1.73
CA PHE A 86 13.76 19.04 -2.49
C PHE A 86 14.01 17.53 -2.33
N ASP A 87 13.09 16.83 -1.65
CA ASP A 87 13.17 15.38 -1.47
C ASP A 87 12.80 14.63 -2.77
N TYR A 88 13.81 14.37 -3.59
CA TYR A 88 13.64 13.63 -4.84
C TYR A 88 13.15 12.18 -4.63
N THR A 89 13.42 11.59 -3.50
CA THR A 89 12.98 10.22 -3.20
C THR A 89 11.48 10.19 -2.99
N ASN A 90 10.98 11.08 -2.15
CA ASN A 90 9.54 11.23 -1.95
C ASN A 90 8.83 11.69 -3.22
N PHE A 91 9.41 12.65 -3.93
CA PHE A 91 8.86 13.10 -5.20
C PHE A 91 8.68 11.94 -6.20
N SER A 92 9.69 11.10 -6.38
CA SER A 92 9.62 9.94 -7.28
C SER A 92 8.57 8.94 -6.84
N ASN A 93 8.45 8.67 -5.54
CA ASN A 93 7.45 7.79 -4.98
C ASN A 93 6.03 8.36 -5.17
N ASN A 94 5.84 9.65 -4.89
CA ASN A 94 4.56 10.34 -5.07
C ASN A 94 4.16 10.39 -6.56
N LEU A 95 5.11 10.68 -7.46
CA LEU A 95 4.89 10.65 -8.90
C LEU A 95 4.50 9.24 -9.37
N ASN A 96 5.18 8.20 -8.88
CA ASN A 96 4.84 6.83 -9.20
C ASN A 96 3.43 6.46 -8.71
N THR A 97 3.08 6.84 -7.49
CA THR A 97 1.75 6.63 -6.92
C THR A 97 0.68 7.33 -7.76
N LEU A 98 0.90 8.60 -8.11
CA LEU A 98 -0.03 9.38 -8.94
C LEU A 98 -0.27 8.72 -10.31
N ILE A 99 0.82 8.35 -11.01
CA ILE A 99 0.73 7.72 -12.34
C ILE A 99 0.01 6.37 -12.26
N THR A 100 0.25 5.60 -11.22
CA THR A 100 -0.35 4.26 -11.07
C THR A 100 -1.82 4.36 -10.68
N SER A 101 -2.15 5.19 -9.68
CA SER A 101 -3.51 5.28 -9.14
C SER A 101 -4.51 5.90 -10.11
N LEU A 102 -4.06 6.88 -10.90
CA LEU A 102 -4.90 7.49 -11.95
C LEU A 102 -4.77 6.80 -13.31
N ASN A 103 -4.00 5.69 -13.39
CA ASN A 103 -3.73 4.97 -14.64
C ASN A 103 -3.27 5.92 -15.79
N ILE A 104 -2.35 6.84 -15.46
CA ILE A 104 -1.92 7.89 -16.39
C ILE A 104 -1.12 7.29 -17.54
N ASN A 105 -1.54 7.56 -18.77
CA ASN A 105 -0.75 7.27 -19.95
C ASN A 105 0.47 8.21 -19.99
N THR A 106 1.65 7.67 -19.65
CA THR A 106 2.90 8.44 -19.58
C THR A 106 3.26 9.09 -20.91
N HIS A 107 2.89 8.49 -22.05
CA HIS A 107 3.16 9.06 -23.38
C HIS A 107 2.27 10.27 -23.67
N GLU A 108 0.99 10.24 -23.29
CA GLU A 108 0.10 11.39 -23.41
C GLU A 108 0.54 12.52 -22.48
N MET A 109 0.86 12.19 -21.23
CA MET A 109 1.38 13.16 -20.26
C MET A 109 2.67 13.80 -20.80
N SER A 110 3.59 13.04 -21.37
CA SER A 110 4.86 13.54 -21.92
C SER A 110 4.64 14.57 -23.04
N LYS A 111 3.68 14.32 -23.91
CA LYS A 111 3.30 15.28 -24.97
C LYS A 111 2.73 16.56 -24.40
N TYR A 112 1.87 16.45 -23.38
CA TYR A 112 1.21 17.61 -22.77
C TYR A 112 2.20 18.52 -22.04
N ILE A 113 3.09 17.94 -21.22
CA ILE A 113 4.06 18.70 -20.44
C ILE A 113 5.33 19.05 -21.21
N VAL A 114 5.41 18.63 -22.49
CA VAL A 114 6.56 18.80 -23.39
C VAL A 114 7.85 18.27 -22.73
N PHE A 115 7.82 16.97 -22.40
CA PHE A 115 8.91 16.30 -21.74
C PHE A 115 9.12 14.88 -22.30
N ASP A 116 10.34 14.36 -22.29
CA ASP A 116 10.62 13.03 -22.83
C ASP A 116 9.99 11.93 -21.96
N ALA A 117 9.20 11.04 -22.57
CA ALA A 117 8.50 9.96 -21.86
C ALA A 117 9.44 8.97 -21.16
N SER A 118 10.61 8.69 -21.78
CA SER A 118 11.61 7.82 -21.19
C SER A 118 12.31 8.48 -19.99
N HIS A 119 12.41 9.80 -20.03
CA HIS A 119 12.94 10.58 -18.90
C HIS A 119 11.94 10.63 -17.74
N ILE A 120 10.64 10.84 -18.02
CA ILE A 120 9.57 10.76 -17.01
C ILE A 120 9.59 9.39 -16.32
N SER A 121 9.70 8.30 -17.11
CA SER A 121 9.80 6.94 -16.57
C SER A 121 11.01 6.78 -15.64
N ARG A 122 12.16 7.33 -15.99
CA ARG A 122 13.35 7.28 -15.14
C ARG A 122 13.22 8.10 -13.86
N ILE A 123 12.57 9.28 -13.93
CA ILE A 123 12.25 10.10 -12.75
C ILE A 123 11.30 9.34 -11.83
N ARG A 124 10.24 8.75 -12.38
CA ARG A 124 9.28 7.91 -11.67
C ARG A 124 9.93 6.81 -10.82
N TYR A 125 11.00 6.20 -11.31
CA TYR A 125 11.73 5.14 -10.60
C TYR A 125 12.99 5.62 -9.87
N GLY A 126 13.14 6.93 -9.66
CA GLY A 126 14.29 7.51 -8.95
C GLY A 126 15.64 7.41 -9.69
N LYS A 127 15.63 7.00 -10.97
CA LYS A 127 16.84 6.81 -11.81
C LYS A 127 17.29 8.08 -12.53
N ALA A 128 16.55 9.16 -12.43
CA ALA A 128 16.87 10.47 -12.97
C ALA A 128 16.22 11.58 -12.13
N ARG A 129 16.71 12.82 -12.28
CA ARG A 129 16.14 13.99 -11.62
C ARG A 129 15.79 15.03 -12.70
N PRO A 130 14.65 15.73 -12.57
CA PRO A 130 14.38 16.87 -13.44
C PRO A 130 15.34 18.02 -13.09
N SER A 131 15.78 18.77 -14.09
CA SER A 131 16.68 19.91 -13.90
C SER A 131 16.02 21.05 -13.10
N ASN A 132 14.70 21.17 -13.20
CA ASN A 132 13.90 22.09 -12.39
C ASN A 132 12.71 21.31 -11.81
N PRO A 133 12.84 20.78 -10.57
CA PRO A 133 11.80 19.93 -9.97
C PRO A 133 10.51 20.69 -9.71
N ILE A 134 10.58 21.96 -9.35
CA ILE A 134 9.42 22.82 -9.10
C ILE A 134 8.61 23.06 -10.39
N GLU A 135 9.28 23.43 -11.48
CA GLU A 135 8.62 23.62 -12.77
C GLU A 135 8.02 22.31 -13.31
N PHE A 136 8.75 21.21 -13.15
CA PHE A 136 8.29 19.89 -13.56
C PHE A 136 7.05 19.47 -12.77
N SER A 137 7.04 19.67 -11.43
CA SER A 137 5.88 19.43 -10.57
C SER A 137 4.67 20.27 -10.98
N ASN A 138 4.90 21.56 -11.27
CA ASN A 138 3.85 22.46 -11.74
C ASN A 138 3.20 21.96 -13.03
N LYS A 139 3.99 21.51 -14.01
CA LYS A 139 3.48 20.95 -15.27
C LYS A 139 2.64 19.70 -15.05
N ILE A 140 3.09 18.81 -14.15
CA ILE A 140 2.33 17.61 -13.78
C ILE A 140 1.01 17.99 -13.12
N CYS A 141 1.03 18.87 -12.11
CA CYS A 141 -0.19 19.31 -11.44
C CYS A 141 -1.19 19.98 -12.42
N THR A 142 -0.69 20.76 -13.37
CA THR A 142 -1.51 21.36 -14.42
C THR A 142 -2.14 20.31 -15.33
N TYR A 143 -1.37 19.28 -15.71
CA TYR A 143 -1.88 18.17 -16.52
C TYR A 143 -3.00 17.43 -15.78
N ILE A 144 -2.78 17.09 -14.52
CA ILE A 144 -3.77 16.40 -13.69
C ILE A 144 -5.01 17.26 -13.50
N PHE A 145 -4.84 18.53 -13.11
CA PHE A 145 -5.94 19.46 -12.92
C PHE A 145 -6.83 19.61 -14.15
N ASN A 146 -6.25 19.55 -15.36
CA ASN A 146 -7.01 19.71 -16.60
C ASN A 146 -7.70 18.45 -17.09
N ARG A 147 -7.17 17.25 -16.76
CA ARG A 147 -7.61 15.98 -17.33
C ARG A 147 -8.38 15.10 -16.36
N TYR A 148 -8.11 15.17 -15.06
CA TYR A 148 -8.62 14.26 -14.04
C TYR A 148 -9.57 15.00 -13.09
N LYS A 149 -10.82 15.19 -13.54
CA LYS A 149 -11.87 15.95 -12.83
C LYS A 149 -13.13 15.14 -12.55
N SER A 150 -13.17 13.88 -12.98
CA SER A 150 -14.32 13.05 -12.69
C SER A 150 -14.44 12.81 -11.17
N PRO A 151 -15.62 12.50 -10.65
CA PRO A 151 -15.78 12.13 -9.25
C PRO A 151 -14.82 11.04 -8.78
N ASP A 152 -14.49 10.09 -9.67
CA ASP A 152 -13.53 9.02 -9.39
C ASP A 152 -12.10 9.50 -9.32
N ASP A 153 -11.71 10.38 -10.24
CA ASP A 153 -10.37 10.95 -10.20
C ASP A 153 -10.19 11.70 -8.88
N ILE A 154 -11.20 12.45 -8.45
CA ILE A 154 -11.20 13.18 -7.17
C ILE A 154 -11.14 12.21 -5.98
N ASN A 155 -11.87 11.09 -6.05
CA ASN A 155 -11.82 10.04 -5.03
C ASN A 155 -10.42 9.43 -4.94
N ASN A 156 -9.85 9.05 -6.08
CA ASN A 156 -8.50 8.50 -6.16
C ASN A 156 -7.45 9.51 -5.66
N LEU A 157 -7.57 10.77 -6.05
CA LEU A 157 -6.68 11.84 -5.59
C LEU A 157 -6.82 12.08 -4.08
N SER A 158 -8.04 12.08 -3.54
CA SER A 158 -8.29 12.17 -2.10
C SER A 158 -7.62 11.03 -1.34
N ALA A 159 -7.77 9.80 -1.86
CA ALA A 159 -7.19 8.61 -1.25
C ALA A 159 -5.66 8.65 -1.22
N ILE A 160 -5.00 9.06 -2.31
CA ILE A 160 -3.53 9.08 -2.37
C ILE A 160 -2.91 10.29 -1.69
N THR A 161 -3.60 11.43 -1.65
CA THR A 161 -3.09 12.67 -1.04
C THR A 161 -3.46 12.82 0.43
N GLY A 162 -4.44 12.05 0.92
CA GLY A 162 -5.02 12.23 2.25
C GLY A 162 -5.83 13.52 2.41
N CYS A 163 -6.12 14.22 1.32
CA CYS A 163 -6.80 15.50 1.33
C CYS A 163 -8.31 15.32 1.23
N LYS A 164 -9.08 16.22 1.85
CA LYS A 164 -10.55 16.18 1.76
C LYS A 164 -11.02 16.39 0.33
N LYS A 165 -12.02 15.63 -0.11
CA LYS A 165 -12.65 15.77 -1.44
C LYS A 165 -13.09 17.20 -1.73
N SER A 166 -13.59 17.92 -0.70
CA SER A 166 -13.96 19.33 -0.79
C SER A 166 -12.80 20.25 -1.19
N ASP A 167 -11.59 19.96 -0.76
CA ASP A 167 -10.41 20.77 -1.05
C ASP A 167 -9.88 20.47 -2.47
N LEU A 168 -10.09 19.24 -2.95
CA LEU A 168 -9.75 18.82 -4.30
C LEU A 168 -10.80 19.23 -5.35
N ALA A 169 -12.04 19.48 -4.96
CA ALA A 169 -13.10 19.96 -5.86
C ALA A 169 -13.09 21.48 -6.11
N ASN A 170 -12.30 22.24 -5.35
CA ASN A 170 -12.25 23.69 -5.37
C ASN A 170 -10.93 24.23 -5.98
N ASN A 171 -10.81 25.56 -6.08
CA ASN A 171 -9.60 26.26 -6.55
C ASN A 171 -8.32 25.96 -5.72
N LYS A 172 -8.45 25.27 -4.58
CA LYS A 172 -7.33 24.79 -3.76
C LYS A 172 -6.69 23.50 -4.29
N PHE A 173 -7.34 22.78 -5.21
CA PHE A 173 -6.88 21.52 -5.78
C PHE A 173 -5.41 21.56 -6.21
N TYR A 174 -5.07 22.56 -7.00
CA TYR A 174 -3.71 22.70 -7.54
C TYR A 174 -2.66 22.80 -6.43
N ASN A 175 -2.87 23.70 -5.47
CA ASN A 175 -1.93 23.92 -4.38
C ASN A 175 -1.82 22.69 -3.47
N THR A 176 -2.92 22.00 -3.24
CA THR A 176 -2.99 20.79 -2.43
C THR A 176 -2.22 19.64 -3.09
N LEU A 177 -2.45 19.42 -4.39
CA LEU A 177 -1.73 18.39 -5.15
C LEU A 177 -0.25 18.70 -5.28
N PHE A 178 0.09 19.98 -5.52
CA PHE A 178 1.48 20.43 -5.61
C PHE A 178 2.22 20.24 -4.28
N ALA A 179 1.62 20.66 -3.16
CA ALA A 179 2.19 20.49 -1.84
C ALA A 179 2.42 19.02 -1.51
N TRP A 180 1.45 18.15 -1.83
CA TRP A 180 1.60 16.72 -1.65
C TRP A 180 2.70 16.12 -2.54
N LEU A 181 2.74 16.46 -3.82
CA LEU A 181 3.72 15.92 -4.76
C LEU A 181 5.16 16.30 -4.38
N THR A 182 5.36 17.50 -3.80
CA THR A 182 6.67 18.06 -3.44
C THR A 182 6.98 17.97 -1.93
N SER A 183 6.07 17.46 -1.10
CA SER A 183 6.22 17.47 0.35
C SER A 183 7.24 16.42 0.84
N GLU A 184 7.90 16.73 1.93
CA GLU A 184 8.78 15.81 2.65
C GLU A 184 8.02 14.72 3.41
N THR A 185 6.74 14.98 3.74
CA THR A 185 5.89 14.03 4.44
C THR A 185 5.13 13.17 3.45
N THR A 186 5.48 11.89 3.37
CA THR A 186 4.68 10.91 2.62
C THR A 186 3.43 10.57 3.44
N PRO A 187 2.21 10.82 2.95
CA PRO A 187 0.98 10.35 3.59
C PRO A 187 0.99 8.83 3.84
N VAL A 188 1.65 8.08 2.96
CA VAL A 188 1.82 6.62 3.08
C VAL A 188 2.55 6.21 4.37
N LYS A 189 3.57 6.98 4.82
CA LYS A 189 4.27 6.67 6.08
C LYS A 189 3.40 6.92 7.30
N SER A 190 2.62 8.01 7.30
CA SER A 190 1.69 8.29 8.40
C SER A 190 0.56 7.26 8.44
N GLN A 191 0.04 6.85 7.28
CA GLN A 191 -1.02 5.83 7.20
C GLN A 191 -0.57 4.46 7.67
N VAL A 192 0.67 4.05 7.35
CA VAL A 192 1.24 2.81 7.90
C VAL A 192 1.42 2.92 9.41
N ALA A 193 1.87 4.07 9.91
CA ALA A 193 1.99 4.30 11.35
C ALA A 193 0.63 4.26 12.05
N ASP A 194 -0.37 4.93 11.49
CA ASP A 194 -1.75 4.94 12.01
C ASP A 194 -2.36 3.52 11.99
N PHE A 195 -2.15 2.78 10.89
CA PHE A 195 -2.57 1.39 10.79
C PHE A 195 -1.91 0.51 11.86
N LEU A 196 -0.59 0.62 12.04
CA LEU A 196 0.14 -0.15 13.04
C LEU A 196 -0.31 0.23 14.46
N TYR A 197 -0.57 1.50 14.72
CA TYR A 197 -1.10 1.97 16.01
C TYR A 197 -2.47 1.38 16.30
N ASN A 198 -3.38 1.45 15.33
CA ASN A 198 -4.72 0.90 15.47
C ASN A 198 -4.68 -0.62 15.67
N LEU A 199 -3.79 -1.30 14.95
CA LEU A 199 -3.59 -2.73 15.07
C LEU A 199 -3.00 -3.12 16.44
N ASP A 200 -2.03 -2.34 16.94
CA ASP A 200 -1.36 -2.57 18.22
C ASP A 200 -2.26 -2.25 19.42
N SER A 201 -3.09 -1.21 19.30
CA SER A 201 -4.12 -0.85 20.27
C SER A 201 -5.36 -1.76 20.22
N PHE A 202 -5.47 -2.58 19.17
CA PHE A 202 -6.60 -3.46 18.98
C PHE A 202 -6.61 -4.58 20.02
N ASN A 203 -7.66 -4.60 20.83
CA ASN A 203 -7.91 -5.67 21.78
C ASN A 203 -9.05 -6.57 21.27
N LEU A 204 -8.71 -7.77 20.82
CA LEU A 204 -9.67 -8.75 20.33
C LEU A 204 -10.76 -9.04 21.38
N ASP A 205 -10.39 -9.13 22.66
CA ASP A 205 -11.33 -9.37 23.74
C ASP A 205 -12.31 -8.23 23.93
N ASP A 206 -11.85 -6.98 23.79
CA ASP A 206 -12.73 -5.82 23.86
C ASP A 206 -13.64 -5.73 22.64
N TYR A 207 -13.14 -6.05 21.46
CA TYR A 207 -13.94 -6.13 20.24
C TYR A 207 -15.01 -7.23 20.35
N ILE A 208 -14.65 -8.42 20.82
CA ILE A 208 -15.58 -9.52 21.10
C ILE A 208 -16.59 -9.12 22.19
N LYS A 209 -16.15 -8.40 23.24
CA LYS A 209 -17.03 -7.86 24.29
C LYS A 209 -17.99 -6.81 23.78
N VAL A 210 -17.56 -5.90 22.88
CA VAL A 210 -18.42 -4.89 22.26
C VAL A 210 -19.55 -5.55 21.45
N ILE A 211 -19.21 -6.54 20.63
CA ILE A 211 -20.19 -7.34 19.89
C ILE A 211 -20.96 -8.27 20.88
N LYS A 212 -20.45 -8.48 22.08
CA LYS A 212 -20.99 -9.44 23.08
C LYS A 212 -21.25 -10.80 22.45
N PHE A 213 -20.24 -11.27 21.69
CA PHE A 213 -20.32 -12.50 20.87
C PHE A 213 -20.83 -13.69 21.68
N ASP A 214 -20.41 -13.80 22.94
CA ASP A 214 -20.87 -14.87 23.85
C ASP A 214 -22.34 -14.74 24.25
N LYS A 215 -22.88 -13.52 24.26
CA LYS A 215 -24.27 -13.21 24.59
C LYS A 215 -25.19 -13.20 23.37
N LEU A 216 -24.64 -13.26 22.15
CA LEU A 216 -25.43 -13.34 20.94
C LEU A 216 -26.23 -14.64 20.94
N LYS A 217 -27.54 -14.51 20.85
CA LYS A 217 -28.46 -15.65 20.64
C LYS A 217 -28.87 -15.65 19.18
N VAL A 218 -28.58 -16.77 18.48
CA VAL A 218 -29.09 -16.95 17.12
C VAL A 218 -30.62 -17.04 17.20
N PRO A 219 -31.36 -16.13 16.56
CA PRO A 219 -32.82 -16.15 16.60
C PRO A 219 -33.31 -17.46 15.99
N ASN A 220 -34.23 -18.11 16.66
CA ASN A 220 -34.98 -19.23 16.10
C ASN A 220 -36.40 -18.72 15.76
N ILE A 221 -36.62 -18.35 14.50
CA ILE A 221 -37.92 -17.93 13.99
C ILE A 221 -38.50 -19.10 13.21
N PRO A 222 -39.44 -19.85 13.80
CA PRO A 222 -40.10 -20.94 13.09
C PRO A 222 -40.75 -20.40 11.79
N PHE A 223 -40.60 -21.14 10.70
CA PHE A 223 -41.23 -20.81 9.42
C PHE A 223 -40.73 -19.53 8.72
N TYR A 224 -39.54 -18.97 9.08
CA TYR A 224 -38.98 -17.91 8.27
C TYR A 224 -38.72 -18.39 6.84
N LYS A 225 -39.27 -17.69 5.88
CA LYS A 225 -39.09 -17.97 4.45
C LYS A 225 -38.53 -16.73 3.77
N ALA A 226 -37.29 -16.81 3.35
CA ALA A 226 -36.69 -15.76 2.52
C ALA A 226 -37.42 -15.64 1.19
N LYS A 227 -37.49 -14.44 0.62
CA LYS A 227 -38.13 -14.17 -0.68
C LYS A 227 -37.07 -13.72 -1.69
N THR A 228 -37.22 -14.22 -2.91
CA THR A 228 -36.48 -13.70 -4.07
C THR A 228 -36.85 -12.24 -4.32
N ARG A 229 -35.89 -11.37 -4.52
CA ARG A 229 -36.10 -9.93 -4.67
C ARG A 229 -35.01 -9.27 -5.51
N HIS A 230 -35.35 -8.24 -6.25
CA HIS A 230 -34.42 -7.32 -6.88
C HIS A 230 -34.22 -6.08 -6.03
N TYR A 231 -33.03 -5.49 -6.16
CA TYR A 231 -32.62 -4.27 -5.48
C TYR A 231 -31.93 -3.37 -6.49
N TYR A 232 -32.15 -2.05 -6.41
CA TYR A 232 -31.64 -1.09 -7.37
C TYR A 232 -30.86 0.01 -6.66
N GLY A 233 -29.67 0.27 -7.15
CA GLY A 233 -28.80 1.29 -6.57
C GLY A 233 -28.18 0.88 -5.23
N LEU A 234 -27.33 1.75 -4.69
CA LEU A 234 -26.48 1.46 -3.54
C LEU A 234 -27.27 1.22 -2.26
N GLU A 235 -28.28 2.05 -1.98
CA GLU A 235 -29.08 1.94 -0.74
C GLU A 235 -29.90 0.64 -0.68
N GLU A 236 -30.47 0.24 -1.80
CA GLU A 236 -31.17 -1.04 -1.82
C GLU A 236 -30.20 -2.22 -1.82
N MET A 237 -29.00 -2.10 -2.41
CA MET A 237 -27.94 -3.09 -2.31
C MET A 237 -27.61 -3.38 -0.84
N LYS A 238 -27.39 -2.35 -0.02
CA LYS A 238 -27.16 -2.49 1.43
C LYS A 238 -28.28 -3.29 2.11
N ASN A 239 -29.54 -3.01 1.75
CA ASN A 239 -30.68 -3.79 2.24
C ASN A 239 -30.64 -5.25 1.75
N GLY A 240 -30.19 -5.48 0.51
CA GLY A 240 -29.97 -6.81 -0.04
C GLY A 240 -28.96 -7.62 0.77
N GLU A 241 -27.83 -7.03 1.13
CA GLU A 241 -26.80 -7.66 1.96
C GLU A 241 -27.33 -8.02 3.36
N LEU A 242 -28.05 -7.10 4.03
CA LEU A 242 -28.65 -7.38 5.33
C LEU A 242 -29.71 -8.49 5.24
N ASN A 243 -30.48 -8.54 4.16
CA ASN A 243 -31.45 -9.62 3.91
C ASN A 243 -30.77 -10.95 3.62
N PHE A 244 -29.61 -10.95 2.95
CA PHE A 244 -28.79 -12.14 2.76
C PHE A 244 -28.34 -12.71 4.11
N PHE A 245 -27.75 -11.89 5.00
CA PHE A 245 -27.36 -12.35 6.34
C PHE A 245 -28.55 -12.84 7.15
N LYS A 246 -29.65 -12.10 7.16
CA LYS A 246 -30.86 -12.51 7.85
C LYS A 246 -31.35 -13.87 7.37
N ALA A 247 -31.42 -14.08 6.06
CA ALA A 247 -31.87 -15.35 5.49
C ALA A 247 -30.91 -16.50 5.83
N THR A 248 -29.60 -16.26 5.78
CA THR A 248 -28.56 -17.23 6.12
C THR A 248 -28.63 -17.62 7.59
N VAL A 249 -28.72 -16.64 8.50
CA VAL A 249 -28.76 -16.86 9.95
C VAL A 249 -30.02 -17.63 10.34
N LEU A 250 -31.18 -17.30 9.79
CA LEU A 250 -32.47 -17.92 10.13
C LEU A 250 -32.72 -19.26 9.41
N SER A 251 -31.88 -19.66 8.48
CA SER A 251 -31.97 -20.95 7.79
C SER A 251 -31.55 -22.11 8.69
N LYS A 252 -31.77 -23.34 8.25
CA LYS A 252 -31.24 -24.55 8.90
C LYS A 252 -29.85 -24.94 8.40
N SER A 253 -29.42 -24.39 7.27
CA SER A 253 -28.10 -24.70 6.69
C SER A 253 -26.97 -24.18 7.56
N LYS A 254 -25.87 -24.93 7.56
CA LYS A 254 -24.56 -24.54 8.13
C LYS A 254 -23.45 -24.62 7.07
N GLU A 255 -23.84 -24.65 5.80
CA GLU A 255 -22.86 -24.65 4.72
C GLU A 255 -22.03 -23.38 4.75
N ASP A 256 -20.81 -23.50 4.22
CA ASP A 256 -19.91 -22.36 4.09
C ASP A 256 -20.56 -21.21 3.30
N ILE A 257 -20.20 -20.02 3.72
CA ILE A 257 -20.61 -18.79 3.02
C ILE A 257 -19.46 -18.37 2.12
N PHE A 258 -19.79 -18.01 0.90
CA PHE A 258 -18.88 -17.34 -0.02
C PHE A 258 -19.23 -15.87 -0.13
N MET A 259 -18.23 -15.00 -0.12
CA MET A 259 -18.39 -13.57 -0.35
C MET A 259 -17.30 -13.06 -1.28
N CYS A 260 -17.69 -12.30 -2.28
CA CYS A 260 -16.82 -11.55 -3.15
C CYS A 260 -17.45 -10.22 -3.47
N SER A 261 -16.76 -9.12 -3.22
CA SER A 261 -17.26 -7.78 -3.55
C SER A 261 -16.10 -6.88 -3.90
N ASP A 262 -16.20 -6.19 -5.02
CA ASP A 262 -15.32 -5.11 -5.41
C ASP A 262 -16.02 -3.73 -5.38
N MET A 263 -17.15 -3.66 -4.65
CA MET A 263 -17.83 -2.40 -4.36
C MET A 263 -16.94 -1.50 -3.48
N PRO A 264 -17.02 -0.16 -3.64
CA PRO A 264 -16.23 0.78 -2.86
C PRO A 264 -16.49 0.65 -1.37
N MET A 265 -15.43 0.62 -0.57
CA MET A 265 -15.57 0.57 0.89
C MET A 265 -15.93 1.93 1.49
N GLU A 266 -15.56 3.02 0.83
CA GLU A 266 -15.89 4.38 1.29
C GLU A 266 -17.39 4.58 1.42
N ASP A 267 -18.18 4.16 0.42
CA ASP A 267 -19.63 4.27 0.43
C ASP A 267 -20.29 3.48 1.58
N MET A 268 -19.61 2.41 2.03
CA MET A 268 -20.03 1.63 3.20
C MET A 268 -19.59 2.25 4.52
N ALA A 269 -18.42 2.89 4.53
CA ALA A 269 -17.86 3.52 5.74
C ALA A 269 -18.57 4.84 6.08
N GLU A 270 -19.14 5.55 5.12
CA GLU A 270 -19.94 6.76 5.37
C GLU A 270 -21.20 6.46 6.17
N ASP A 271 -21.81 5.28 5.99
CA ASP A 271 -22.97 4.84 6.77
C ASP A 271 -22.55 3.94 7.93
N THR A 272 -22.18 4.59 9.05
CA THR A 272 -21.73 3.89 10.26
C THR A 272 -22.79 2.94 10.85
N GLU A 273 -24.06 3.19 10.65
CA GLU A 273 -25.15 2.32 11.11
C GLU A 273 -25.30 1.08 10.23
N PHE A 274 -25.10 1.21 8.93
CA PHE A 274 -25.04 0.07 8.04
C PHE A 274 -23.85 -0.82 8.38
N GLY A 275 -22.65 -0.23 8.53
CA GLY A 275 -21.43 -0.97 8.89
C GLY A 275 -21.61 -1.81 10.16
N LYS A 276 -22.20 -1.25 11.21
CA LYS A 276 -22.53 -1.98 12.47
C LYS A 276 -23.48 -3.14 12.24
N LYS A 277 -24.56 -2.93 11.46
CA LYS A 277 -25.55 -3.98 11.14
C LYS A 277 -24.92 -5.08 10.29
N TRP A 278 -24.08 -4.72 9.35
CA TRP A 278 -23.38 -5.63 8.46
C TRP A 278 -22.41 -6.53 9.25
N MET A 279 -21.58 -5.94 10.11
CA MET A 279 -20.67 -6.66 11.01
C MET A 279 -21.43 -7.57 12.00
N PHE A 280 -22.56 -7.10 12.51
CA PHE A 280 -23.46 -7.92 13.33
C PHE A 280 -23.99 -9.13 12.53
N GLY A 281 -24.36 -8.95 11.28
CA GLY A 281 -24.80 -10.03 10.38
C GLY A 281 -23.72 -11.11 10.22
N ILE A 282 -22.49 -10.71 9.96
CA ILE A 282 -21.33 -11.64 9.91
C ILE A 282 -21.17 -12.36 11.25
N ALA A 283 -21.10 -11.62 12.36
CA ALA A 283 -20.93 -12.22 13.69
C ALA A 283 -21.99 -13.27 13.99
N MET A 284 -23.23 -13.03 13.59
CA MET A 284 -24.34 -13.99 13.75
C MET A 284 -24.16 -15.24 12.87
N CYS A 285 -23.66 -15.11 11.65
CA CYS A 285 -23.33 -16.23 10.78
C CYS A 285 -22.22 -17.09 11.38
N LEU A 286 -21.14 -16.45 11.88
CA LEU A 286 -20.04 -17.16 12.54
C LEU A 286 -20.50 -17.84 13.83
N LYS A 287 -21.32 -17.18 14.67
CA LYS A 287 -21.89 -17.76 15.89
C LYS A 287 -22.78 -18.98 15.60
N LYS A 288 -23.45 -18.99 14.46
CA LYS A 288 -24.23 -20.14 14.00
C LYS A 288 -23.36 -21.32 13.56
N GLY A 289 -22.07 -21.09 13.35
CA GLY A 289 -21.10 -22.11 12.96
C GLY A 289 -20.81 -22.17 11.45
N HIS A 290 -21.18 -21.14 10.69
CA HIS A 290 -20.74 -21.03 9.30
C HIS A 290 -19.25 -20.73 9.24
N HIS A 291 -18.59 -21.23 8.19
CA HIS A 291 -17.28 -20.76 7.75
C HIS A 291 -17.46 -19.80 6.59
N LEU A 292 -16.68 -18.71 6.55
CA LEU A 292 -16.76 -17.69 5.52
C LEU A 292 -15.51 -17.72 4.64
N ASN A 293 -15.69 -18.00 3.36
CA ASN A 293 -14.66 -17.83 2.34
C ASN A 293 -14.88 -16.49 1.66
N ILE A 294 -13.91 -15.57 1.77
CA ILE A 294 -14.04 -14.23 1.20
C ILE A 294 -12.91 -13.91 0.23
N ILE A 295 -13.27 -13.47 -0.96
CA ILE A 295 -12.30 -12.93 -1.93
C ILE A 295 -12.30 -11.41 -1.83
N HIS A 296 -11.16 -10.87 -1.45
CA HIS A 296 -10.93 -9.43 -1.36
C HIS A 296 -10.39 -8.88 -2.67
N ASN A 297 -10.89 -7.72 -3.06
CA ASN A 297 -10.25 -6.92 -4.08
C ASN A 297 -9.03 -6.20 -3.47
N VAL A 298 -7.83 -6.61 -3.88
CA VAL A 298 -6.57 -6.01 -3.42
C VAL A 298 -6.05 -4.91 -4.34
N ASP A 299 -6.70 -4.68 -5.49
CA ASP A 299 -6.40 -3.61 -6.44
C ASP A 299 -7.14 -2.32 -6.07
N ARG A 300 -7.07 -1.93 -4.79
CA ARG A 300 -7.70 -0.73 -4.23
C ARG A 300 -6.65 0.33 -3.91
N PRO A 301 -7.03 1.61 -3.79
CA PRO A 301 -6.16 2.63 -3.21
C PRO A 301 -5.63 2.19 -1.84
N PHE A 302 -4.40 2.58 -1.51
CA PHE A 302 -3.72 2.11 -0.29
C PHE A 302 -4.53 2.36 0.98
N ASN A 303 -5.16 3.54 1.10
CA ASN A 303 -5.99 3.91 2.26
C ASN A 303 -7.21 3.00 2.42
N GLU A 304 -7.88 2.71 1.32
CA GLU A 304 -9.04 1.82 1.31
C GLU A 304 -8.63 0.38 1.68
N MET A 305 -7.45 -0.05 1.19
CA MET A 305 -6.88 -1.34 1.56
C MET A 305 -6.57 -1.41 3.05
N MET A 306 -5.95 -0.37 3.63
CA MET A 306 -5.62 -0.33 5.06
C MET A 306 -6.87 -0.32 5.92
N LEU A 307 -7.86 0.49 5.57
CA LEU A 307 -9.17 0.51 6.25
C LEU A 307 -9.85 -0.87 6.22
N GLY A 308 -9.77 -1.53 5.06
CA GLY A 308 -10.28 -2.88 4.89
C GLY A 308 -9.58 -3.88 5.80
N LEU A 309 -8.25 -3.90 5.82
CA LEU A 309 -7.46 -4.80 6.65
C LEU A 309 -7.69 -4.55 8.14
N GLU A 310 -7.71 -3.29 8.58
CA GLU A 310 -8.01 -2.89 9.95
C GLU A 310 -9.36 -3.45 10.42
N SER A 311 -10.37 -3.39 9.55
CA SER A 311 -11.71 -3.89 9.86
C SER A 311 -11.79 -5.43 9.88
N TRP A 312 -11.02 -6.11 9.02
CA TRP A 312 -11.14 -7.55 8.81
C TRP A 312 -10.20 -8.40 9.64
N ILE A 313 -8.97 -7.93 9.94
CA ILE A 313 -7.99 -8.72 10.70
C ILE A 313 -8.56 -9.24 12.03
N PRO A 314 -9.30 -8.43 12.82
CA PRO A 314 -9.90 -8.91 14.05
C PRO A 314 -10.83 -10.10 13.86
N ILE A 315 -11.60 -10.09 12.78
CA ILE A 315 -12.58 -11.13 12.48
C ILE A 315 -11.85 -12.41 11.96
N TYR A 316 -10.75 -12.24 11.22
CA TYR A 316 -9.92 -13.38 10.79
C TYR A 316 -9.36 -14.15 11.99
N MET A 317 -9.07 -13.47 13.10
CA MET A 317 -8.59 -14.12 14.34
C MET A 317 -9.59 -15.09 14.96
N THR A 318 -10.87 -15.06 14.58
CA THR A 318 -11.84 -16.09 14.97
C THR A 318 -11.48 -17.47 14.40
N GLY A 319 -10.76 -17.50 13.26
CA GLY A 319 -10.40 -18.72 12.53
C GLY A 319 -11.55 -19.36 11.75
N GLN A 320 -12.69 -18.68 11.67
CA GLN A 320 -13.86 -19.11 10.88
C GLN A 320 -13.95 -18.39 9.54
N ILE A 321 -12.95 -17.56 9.19
CA ILE A 321 -12.88 -16.85 7.93
C ILE A 321 -11.58 -17.19 7.22
N SER A 322 -11.68 -17.52 5.94
CA SER A 322 -10.55 -17.73 5.04
C SER A 322 -10.52 -16.60 4.00
N PRO A 323 -9.57 -15.67 4.12
CA PRO A 323 -9.42 -14.57 3.16
C PRO A 323 -8.59 -15.00 1.95
N TYR A 324 -9.04 -14.63 0.77
CA TYR A 324 -8.40 -14.89 -0.51
C TYR A 324 -8.31 -13.61 -1.34
N TYR A 325 -7.54 -13.66 -2.43
CA TYR A 325 -7.48 -12.63 -3.47
C TYR A 325 -7.30 -13.27 -4.85
N LEU A 326 -7.73 -12.55 -5.88
CA LEU A 326 -7.49 -12.93 -7.27
C LEU A 326 -6.33 -12.09 -7.83
N LYS A 327 -5.37 -12.75 -8.50
CA LYS A 327 -4.36 -12.05 -9.29
C LYS A 327 -4.98 -11.57 -10.60
N ASP A 328 -4.49 -10.43 -11.09
CA ASP A 328 -4.83 -9.90 -12.42
C ASP A 328 -6.31 -9.55 -12.62
N SER A 329 -7.01 -9.17 -11.53
CA SER A 329 -8.36 -8.61 -11.62
C SER A 329 -8.39 -7.17 -12.15
N LYS A 330 -7.22 -6.63 -12.54
CA LYS A 330 -7.04 -5.25 -13.02
C LYS A 330 -7.86 -4.98 -14.28
N ASN A 331 -8.53 -3.83 -14.30
CA ASN A 331 -9.26 -3.25 -15.44
C ASN A 331 -10.66 -3.80 -15.72
N SER A 332 -11.35 -4.41 -14.77
CA SER A 332 -12.79 -4.61 -14.93
C SER A 332 -13.51 -3.26 -14.94
N ILE A 333 -14.32 -3.00 -15.97
CA ILE A 333 -15.25 -1.86 -16.00
C ILE A 333 -16.39 -2.10 -15.02
N TYR A 334 -16.62 -3.37 -14.64
CA TYR A 334 -17.71 -3.78 -13.79
C TYR A 334 -17.27 -3.93 -12.35
N GLY A 335 -18.12 -3.47 -11.43
CA GLY A 335 -18.11 -3.83 -10.02
C GLY A 335 -19.08 -5.00 -9.79
N HIS A 336 -18.63 -6.01 -9.05
CA HIS A 336 -19.40 -7.23 -8.78
C HIS A 336 -19.68 -7.40 -7.30
N LEU A 337 -20.83 -7.99 -7.01
CA LEU A 337 -21.23 -8.47 -5.70
C LEU A 337 -21.74 -9.91 -5.86
N ASP A 338 -21.09 -10.87 -5.21
CA ASP A 338 -21.49 -12.27 -5.18
C ASP A 338 -21.38 -12.81 -3.75
N TYR A 339 -22.54 -13.01 -3.09
CA TYR A 339 -22.65 -13.64 -1.78
C TYR A 339 -23.49 -14.91 -1.92
N VAL A 340 -22.97 -16.03 -1.46
CA VAL A 340 -23.65 -17.33 -1.59
C VAL A 340 -23.62 -18.06 -0.27
N SER A 341 -24.75 -18.61 0.13
CA SER A 341 -24.91 -19.53 1.25
C SER A 341 -25.71 -20.76 0.82
N GLY A 342 -25.86 -21.74 1.70
CA GLY A 342 -26.67 -22.93 1.40
C GLY A 342 -28.19 -22.66 1.24
N THR A 343 -28.62 -21.41 1.37
CA THR A 343 -30.06 -21.06 1.40
C THR A 343 -30.43 -19.92 0.45
N VAL A 344 -29.54 -18.99 0.22
CA VAL A 344 -29.74 -17.82 -0.63
C VAL A 344 -28.46 -17.45 -1.35
N ALA A 345 -28.61 -16.81 -2.50
CA ALA A 345 -27.51 -16.11 -3.17
C ALA A 345 -27.92 -14.67 -3.44
N LEU A 346 -27.02 -13.74 -3.22
CA LEU A 346 -27.14 -12.33 -3.60
C LEU A 346 -26.08 -12.03 -4.63
N THR A 347 -26.47 -11.65 -5.83
CA THR A 347 -25.54 -11.34 -6.91
C THR A 347 -25.96 -10.04 -7.59
N GLY A 348 -25.00 -9.37 -8.20
CA GLY A 348 -25.27 -8.17 -8.97
C GLY A 348 -24.01 -7.56 -9.54
N GLU A 349 -24.22 -6.64 -10.45
CA GLU A 349 -23.14 -5.87 -11.05
C GLU A 349 -23.55 -4.43 -11.28
N CYS A 350 -22.55 -3.58 -11.35
CA CYS A 350 -22.69 -2.20 -11.77
C CYS A 350 -21.52 -1.81 -12.67
N ILE A 351 -21.64 -0.73 -13.41
CA ILE A 351 -20.46 -0.09 -13.97
C ILE A 351 -19.76 0.64 -12.84
N LYS A 352 -18.46 0.43 -12.67
CA LYS A 352 -17.66 1.13 -11.66
C LYS A 352 -17.92 2.62 -11.79
N VAL A 353 -18.07 3.33 -10.65
CA VAL A 353 -18.43 4.75 -10.55
C VAL A 353 -19.93 4.99 -10.56
N TYR A 354 -20.70 4.15 -11.23
CA TYR A 354 -22.16 4.28 -11.33
C TYR A 354 -22.87 3.25 -10.43
N HIS A 355 -22.37 3.12 -9.18
CA HIS A 355 -22.92 2.15 -8.22
C HIS A 355 -24.39 2.41 -7.88
N ASP A 356 -24.81 3.67 -8.01
CA ASP A 356 -26.22 4.10 -7.88
C ASP A 356 -27.15 3.55 -8.98
N LYS A 357 -26.59 3.03 -10.08
CA LYS A 357 -27.31 2.41 -11.20
C LYS A 357 -27.21 0.88 -11.21
N GLY A 358 -26.55 0.30 -10.22
CA GLY A 358 -26.41 -1.16 -10.13
C GLY A 358 -27.73 -1.87 -9.90
N MET A 359 -27.84 -3.11 -10.36
CA MET A 359 -28.95 -4.00 -10.09
C MET A 359 -28.46 -5.25 -9.38
N TYR A 360 -29.13 -5.62 -8.29
CA TYR A 360 -28.76 -6.75 -7.44
C TYR A 360 -29.95 -7.67 -7.26
N TYR A 361 -29.69 -8.94 -7.14
CA TYR A 361 -30.70 -9.97 -7.13
C TYR A 361 -30.45 -10.97 -6.00
N LEU A 362 -31.35 -11.03 -5.04
CA LEU A 362 -31.39 -12.07 -4.02
C LEU A 362 -32.31 -13.20 -4.49
N THR A 363 -31.75 -14.39 -4.61
CA THR A 363 -32.49 -15.58 -5.00
C THR A 363 -32.61 -16.62 -3.90
N THR A 364 -33.75 -17.27 -3.85
CA THR A 364 -34.03 -18.47 -3.03
C THR A 364 -34.27 -19.71 -3.88
N ASN A 365 -34.10 -19.61 -5.18
CA ASN A 365 -34.25 -20.72 -6.14
C ASN A 365 -33.06 -21.68 -6.00
N LYS A 366 -33.30 -22.93 -5.67
CA LYS A 366 -32.28 -23.94 -5.43
C LYS A 366 -31.35 -24.18 -6.63
N ASN A 367 -31.85 -24.08 -7.84
CA ASN A 367 -31.06 -24.28 -9.05
C ASN A 367 -30.10 -23.11 -9.27
N GLU A 368 -30.56 -21.89 -9.04
CA GLU A 368 -29.72 -20.69 -9.13
C GLU A 368 -28.69 -20.65 -8.02
N ILE A 369 -29.05 -21.00 -6.77
CA ILE A 369 -28.10 -21.10 -5.67
C ILE A 369 -27.00 -22.11 -5.98
N ARG A 370 -27.35 -23.27 -6.55
CA ARG A 370 -26.36 -24.27 -6.97
C ARG A 370 -25.42 -23.72 -8.05
N TYR A 371 -25.95 -23.03 -9.05
CA TYR A 371 -25.13 -22.39 -10.07
C TYR A 371 -24.14 -21.36 -9.48
N TYR A 372 -24.61 -20.48 -8.59
CA TYR A 372 -23.73 -19.50 -7.94
C TYR A 372 -22.72 -20.15 -7.01
N LYS A 373 -23.05 -21.26 -6.37
CA LYS A 373 -22.10 -22.05 -5.57
C LYS A 373 -21.01 -22.64 -6.45
N GLU A 374 -21.36 -23.27 -7.58
CA GLU A 374 -20.40 -23.78 -8.55
C GLU A 374 -19.48 -22.66 -9.10
N LYS A 375 -20.05 -21.50 -9.41
CA LYS A 375 -19.30 -20.29 -9.79
C LYS A 375 -18.31 -19.88 -8.69
N SER A 376 -18.75 -19.85 -7.44
CA SER A 376 -17.92 -19.50 -6.28
C SER A 376 -16.77 -20.48 -6.09
N ASP A 377 -17.02 -21.79 -6.21
CA ASP A 377 -15.99 -22.83 -6.13
C ASP A 377 -14.94 -22.70 -7.23
N LEU A 378 -15.35 -22.30 -8.44
CA LEU A 378 -14.40 -22.02 -9.54
C LEU A 378 -13.55 -20.77 -9.27
N LEU A 379 -14.12 -19.73 -8.67
CA LEU A 379 -13.39 -18.54 -8.26
C LEU A 379 -12.38 -18.86 -7.17
N LEU A 380 -12.77 -19.61 -6.14
CA LEU A 380 -11.89 -20.04 -5.06
C LEU A 380 -10.72 -20.89 -5.55
N LYS A 381 -10.94 -21.77 -6.54
CA LYS A 381 -9.86 -22.56 -7.15
C LYS A 381 -8.81 -21.69 -7.86
N LYS A 382 -9.18 -20.50 -8.35
CA LYS A 382 -8.26 -19.53 -8.97
C LYS A 382 -7.67 -18.55 -7.96
N ALA A 383 -8.31 -18.37 -6.83
CA ALA A 383 -7.90 -17.44 -5.80
C ALA A 383 -6.69 -17.96 -5.04
N LYS A 384 -5.92 -17.02 -4.47
CA LYS A 384 -4.79 -17.32 -3.59
C LYS A 384 -5.13 -16.87 -2.18
N PRO A 385 -4.64 -17.57 -1.15
CA PRO A 385 -4.77 -17.09 0.22
C PRO A 385 -4.17 -15.69 0.37
N LEU A 386 -4.92 -14.78 1.00
CA LEU A 386 -4.45 -13.43 1.29
C LEU A 386 -3.53 -13.42 2.52
N MET A 387 -3.83 -14.28 3.49
CA MET A 387 -3.01 -14.47 4.68
C MET A 387 -3.19 -15.89 5.23
N GLU A 388 -2.22 -16.32 6.00
CA GLU A 388 -2.28 -17.54 6.81
C GLU A 388 -2.39 -17.16 8.29
N ILE A 389 -3.28 -17.81 9.01
CA ILE A 389 -3.57 -17.52 10.41
C ILE A 389 -3.12 -18.70 11.26
N TYR A 390 -2.15 -18.45 12.12
CA TYR A 390 -1.61 -19.46 13.02
C TYR A 390 -2.15 -19.25 14.44
N LYS A 391 -2.65 -20.34 15.04
CA LYS A 391 -3.14 -20.40 16.41
C LYS A 391 -2.37 -21.47 17.19
N GLU A 392 -2.68 -21.62 18.48
CA GLU A 392 -2.04 -22.63 19.33
C GLU A 392 -2.14 -24.05 18.78
N ASN A 393 -3.26 -24.40 18.15
CA ASN A 393 -3.48 -25.73 17.57
C ASN A 393 -2.63 -26.00 16.32
N ASN A 394 -2.10 -24.98 15.64
CA ASN A 394 -1.25 -25.12 14.45
C ASN A 394 0.12 -24.42 14.60
N ILE A 395 0.65 -24.39 15.83
CA ILE A 395 1.98 -23.81 16.12
C ILE A 395 3.12 -24.55 15.40
N ARG A 396 2.92 -25.81 15.05
CA ARG A 396 3.89 -26.61 14.29
C ARG A 396 4.04 -26.06 12.87
N GLU A 397 2.95 -25.74 12.24
CA GLU A 397 2.89 -25.13 10.90
C GLU A 397 3.55 -23.76 10.91
N TYR A 398 3.31 -22.95 11.94
CA TYR A 398 3.98 -21.66 12.13
C TYR A 398 5.50 -21.82 12.25
N LYS A 399 5.98 -22.80 13.03
CA LYS A 399 7.43 -23.07 13.13
C LYS A 399 8.02 -23.55 11.79
N LEU A 400 7.28 -24.31 11.00
CA LEU A 400 7.70 -24.70 9.65
C LEU A 400 7.74 -23.50 8.70
N PHE A 401 6.78 -22.59 8.81
CA PHE A 401 6.79 -21.33 8.07
C PHE A 401 8.04 -20.51 8.41
N LEU A 402 8.33 -20.26 9.69
CA LEU A 402 9.52 -19.51 10.11
C LEU A 402 10.81 -20.16 9.60
N LYS A 403 10.91 -21.50 9.64
CA LYS A 403 12.07 -22.23 9.11
C LYS A 403 12.22 -22.10 7.59
N LYS A 404 11.14 -22.03 6.84
CA LYS A 404 11.17 -21.76 5.38
C LYS A 404 11.58 -20.32 5.13
N ASP A 405 10.99 -19.37 5.84
CA ASP A 405 11.26 -17.94 5.71
C ASP A 405 12.73 -17.60 6.03
N GLU A 406 13.32 -18.20 7.06
CA GLU A 406 14.73 -18.06 7.44
C GLU A 406 15.71 -18.42 6.30
N ASN A 407 15.29 -19.27 5.36
CA ASN A 407 16.10 -19.69 4.23
C ASN A 407 15.92 -18.84 2.97
N ILE A 408 14.99 -17.91 2.95
CA ILE A 408 14.78 -17.00 1.83
C ILE A 408 15.88 -15.93 1.85
N ILE A 409 16.62 -15.81 0.74
CA ILE A 409 17.65 -14.79 0.54
C ILE A 409 16.99 -13.60 -0.18
N CYS A 410 16.76 -12.51 0.54
CA CYS A 410 16.20 -11.28 -0.03
C CYS A 410 16.43 -10.10 0.93
N ASP A 411 16.46 -8.89 0.40
CA ASP A 411 16.40 -7.69 1.24
C ASP A 411 15.02 -7.61 1.91
N ARG A 412 15.01 -7.27 3.19
CA ARG A 412 13.80 -7.21 4.01
C ARG A 412 13.57 -5.81 4.53
N THR A 413 12.34 -5.37 4.47
CA THR A 413 11.88 -4.14 5.11
C THR A 413 10.79 -4.47 6.10
N ARG A 414 10.96 -4.01 7.35
CA ARG A 414 9.96 -4.20 8.41
C ARG A 414 9.45 -2.85 8.91
N TYR A 415 8.17 -2.78 9.14
CA TYR A 415 7.49 -1.62 9.75
C TYR A 415 7.00 -2.06 11.12
N LEU A 416 7.43 -1.37 12.17
CA LEU A 416 7.25 -1.79 13.56
C LEU A 416 6.66 -0.64 14.38
N SER A 417 5.70 -0.96 15.24
CA SER A 417 5.11 -0.03 16.21
C SER A 417 5.98 0.12 17.47
N ALA A 418 6.86 -0.85 17.73
CA ALA A 418 7.75 -0.86 18.86
C ALA A 418 9.09 -1.53 18.53
N LEU A 419 10.08 -1.41 19.41
CA LEU A 419 11.32 -2.15 19.30
C LEU A 419 11.05 -3.66 19.44
N PRO A 420 11.63 -4.50 18.57
CA PRO A 420 11.49 -5.94 18.68
C PRO A 420 11.93 -6.48 20.04
N LEU A 421 11.22 -7.46 20.55
CA LEU A 421 11.46 -8.02 21.90
C LEU A 421 12.88 -8.57 22.06
N PHE A 422 13.48 -9.09 21.00
CA PHE A 422 14.86 -9.61 21.05
C PHE A 422 15.93 -8.53 21.24
N THR A 423 15.60 -7.25 21.14
CA THR A 423 16.54 -6.13 21.36
C THR A 423 16.74 -5.80 22.84
N ILE A 424 15.85 -6.26 23.72
CA ILE A 424 15.93 -6.04 25.17
C ILE A 424 16.79 -7.12 25.85
N THR A 425 17.53 -6.77 26.89
CA THR A 425 18.30 -7.75 27.68
C THR A 425 17.35 -8.59 28.56
N ASP A 426 17.76 -9.84 28.87
CA ASP A 426 16.93 -10.73 29.71
C ASP A 426 16.69 -10.12 31.10
N GLU A 427 17.71 -9.48 31.69
CA GLU A 427 17.60 -8.85 33.01
C GLU A 427 16.53 -7.76 33.03
N LEU A 428 16.57 -6.85 32.03
CA LEU A 428 15.62 -5.76 31.94
C LEU A 428 14.19 -6.29 31.66
N LEU A 429 14.08 -7.26 30.76
CA LEU A 429 12.79 -7.89 30.44
C LEU A 429 12.17 -8.55 31.66
N ILE A 430 12.94 -9.36 32.40
CA ILE A 430 12.47 -10.01 33.64
C ILE A 430 12.03 -8.97 34.65
N LYS A 431 12.78 -7.86 34.79
CA LYS A 431 12.40 -6.77 35.72
C LYS A 431 11.07 -6.14 35.35
N ILE A 432 10.85 -5.88 34.04
CA ILE A 432 9.58 -5.34 33.53
C ILE A 432 8.42 -6.31 33.79
N LEU A 433 8.60 -7.57 33.44
CA LEU A 433 7.54 -8.60 33.58
C LEU A 433 7.15 -8.81 35.04
N LYS A 434 8.14 -8.86 35.97
CA LYS A 434 7.89 -8.94 37.40
C LYS A 434 7.16 -7.71 37.94
N ARG A 435 7.50 -6.51 37.46
CA ARG A 435 6.81 -5.27 37.84
C ARG A 435 5.35 -5.28 37.39
N ASN A 436 5.05 -5.93 36.27
CA ASN A 436 3.69 -6.15 35.77
C ASN A 436 3.00 -7.36 36.41
N LYS A 437 3.57 -7.96 37.46
CA LYS A 437 2.98 -9.05 38.24
C LYS A 437 2.69 -10.33 37.44
N LEU A 438 3.49 -10.64 36.43
CA LEU A 438 3.36 -11.88 35.70
C LEU A 438 3.86 -13.05 36.55
N GLU A 439 3.21 -14.20 36.41
CA GLU A 439 3.63 -15.45 37.01
C GLU A 439 4.96 -15.95 36.42
N LYS A 440 5.74 -16.67 37.23
CA LYS A 440 7.04 -17.18 36.82
C LYS A 440 6.97 -18.04 35.55
N SER A 441 5.92 -18.88 35.43
CA SER A 441 5.69 -19.73 34.25
C SER A 441 5.53 -18.91 32.95
N ASP A 442 4.89 -17.75 33.04
CA ASP A 442 4.67 -16.88 31.88
C ASP A 442 5.93 -16.08 31.56
N ILE A 443 6.66 -15.65 32.59
CA ILE A 443 7.99 -15.04 32.39
C ILE A 443 8.90 -16.00 31.64
N ASP A 444 8.97 -17.25 32.05
CA ASP A 444 9.82 -18.27 31.42
C ASP A 444 9.41 -18.52 29.95
N LYS A 445 8.11 -18.53 29.64
CA LYS A 445 7.61 -18.63 28.27
C LYS A 445 8.01 -17.44 27.41
N ILE A 446 7.90 -16.22 27.94
CA ILE A 446 8.26 -14.97 27.21
C ILE A 446 9.76 -14.92 26.93
N ILE A 447 10.59 -15.28 27.92
CA ILE A 447 12.05 -15.36 27.73
C ILE A 447 12.41 -16.41 26.67
N LYS A 448 11.78 -17.57 26.72
CA LYS A 448 11.99 -18.61 25.72
C LYS A 448 11.60 -18.11 24.32
N TYR A 449 10.44 -17.47 24.18
CA TYR A 449 9.99 -16.90 22.90
C TYR A 449 11.00 -15.85 22.37
N LYS A 450 11.44 -14.91 23.22
CA LYS A 450 12.45 -13.91 22.87
C LYS A 450 13.73 -14.56 22.33
N ASN A 451 14.20 -15.63 22.98
CA ASN A 451 15.43 -16.30 22.57
C ASN A 451 15.26 -17.11 21.28
N GLU A 452 14.08 -17.68 21.03
CA GLU A 452 13.74 -18.32 19.75
C GLU A 452 13.71 -17.25 18.63
N GLU A 453 13.12 -16.09 18.88
CA GLU A 453 13.06 -14.97 17.93
C GLU A 453 14.46 -14.41 17.63
N LEU A 454 15.31 -14.22 18.66
CA LEU A 454 16.68 -13.77 18.48
C LEU A 454 17.47 -14.74 17.59
N LYS A 455 17.31 -16.05 17.81
CA LYS A 455 17.96 -17.08 17.00
C LYS A 455 17.51 -16.99 15.53
N TYR A 456 16.22 -16.89 15.32
CA TYR A 456 15.61 -16.75 13.98
C TYR A 456 16.15 -15.51 13.28
N MET A 457 16.12 -14.35 13.93
CA MET A 457 16.61 -13.10 13.35
C MET A 457 18.12 -13.11 13.08
N ASN A 458 18.92 -13.72 13.96
CA ASN A 458 20.35 -13.87 13.71
C ASN A 458 20.66 -14.69 12.45
N ASN A 459 19.86 -15.68 12.14
CA ASN A 459 20.00 -16.45 10.90
C ASN A 459 19.62 -15.62 9.66
N ILE A 460 18.61 -14.77 9.78
CA ILE A 460 18.22 -13.83 8.73
C ILE A 460 19.32 -12.78 8.50
N PHE A 461 19.85 -12.15 9.56
CA PHE A 461 20.88 -11.13 9.45
C PHE A 461 22.19 -11.61 8.81
N LYS A 462 22.49 -12.91 8.94
CA LYS A 462 23.66 -13.51 8.28
C LYS A 462 23.55 -13.55 6.76
N LYS A 463 22.34 -13.56 6.22
CA LYS A 463 22.08 -13.82 4.79
C LYS A 463 21.43 -12.64 4.07
N ASN A 464 20.80 -11.73 4.82
CA ASN A 464 19.92 -10.72 4.27
C ASN A 464 20.22 -9.34 4.86
N LYS A 465 20.01 -8.31 4.06
CA LYS A 465 19.91 -6.93 4.57
C LYS A 465 18.51 -6.71 5.14
N VAL A 466 18.44 -6.20 6.37
CA VAL A 466 17.17 -5.90 7.05
C VAL A 466 17.11 -4.41 7.37
N ASN A 467 16.06 -3.74 6.92
CA ASN A 467 15.79 -2.35 7.23
C ASN A 467 14.55 -2.27 8.11
N ASP A 468 14.69 -1.73 9.32
CA ASP A 468 13.59 -1.53 10.25
C ASP A 468 13.15 -0.07 10.26
N TYR A 469 11.87 0.16 10.05
CA TYR A 469 11.23 1.46 10.26
C TYR A 469 10.38 1.35 11.53
N ILE A 470 10.78 2.07 12.56
CA ILE A 470 10.11 2.03 13.86
C ILE A 470 9.36 3.35 14.04
N TYR A 471 8.04 3.25 14.20
CA TYR A 471 7.17 4.39 14.43
C TYR A 471 6.98 4.58 15.94
N VAL A 472 7.68 5.58 16.49
CA VAL A 472 7.50 5.98 17.89
C VAL A 472 6.43 7.06 17.94
N ILE A 473 5.35 6.78 18.64
CA ILE A 473 4.30 7.77 18.87
C ILE A 473 4.82 8.75 19.92
N LYS A 474 4.77 10.04 19.61
CA LYS A 474 4.92 11.07 20.64
C LYS A 474 3.63 11.11 21.45
N GLU A 475 3.73 10.77 22.74
CA GLU A 475 2.68 11.06 23.72
C GLU A 475 2.45 12.58 23.84
#